data_74cf8645424afd48c46be116552a0acb
#
_entry.id   74cf8645424afd48c46be116552a0acb
#
_cell.length_a   1.000
_cell.length_b   1.000
_cell.length_c   1.000
_cell.angle_alpha   90.00
_cell.angle_beta   90.00
_cell.angle_gamma   90.00
#
_symmetry.space_group_name_H-M   'P 1'
#
loop_
_entity.id
_entity.type
_entity.pdbx_description
1 polymer ?
#
loop_
_entity_poly.entity_id
_entity_poly.type
_entity_poly.pdbx_seq_one_letter_code
_entity_poly.pdbx_strand_id
1 'polypeptide(L)'
;MDHHRHNMDYSDTRMDISMTTTLNSYKEAPWADENIVHESANVIVYKDGYPVTEGHLLFVPKIVEQRRDITRCFEIAYDWGVQGVLDYKWTSFNIGINNGVEAGQSVMWPHVHLIPRRKGDVKDPKRVKGGVRHVIPLKGYYDDEELNDPYSG
;
A
#
# COMPACT_ATOMS: atom_id res chain seq x y z
N MET A 1 -7.55 31.80 -14.19
CA MET A 1 -7.13 31.48 -12.84
C MET A 1 -8.13 30.58 -12.20
N ASP A 2 -7.71 29.44 -11.80
CA ASP A 2 -8.61 28.45 -11.26
C ASP A 2 -8.99 28.78 -9.83
N HIS A 3 -10.25 29.11 -9.64
CA HIS A 3 -10.80 29.33 -8.33
C HIS A 3 -11.58 28.12 -7.81
N HIS A 4 -11.49 27.01 -8.55
CA HIS A 4 -12.15 25.78 -8.19
C HIS A 4 -11.27 24.92 -7.27
N ARG A 5 -10.65 25.57 -6.29
CA ARG A 5 -10.16 24.79 -5.16
C ARG A 5 -11.40 24.22 -4.48
N HIS A 6 -11.58 22.95 -4.71
CA HIS A 6 -12.48 22.21 -3.87
C HIS A 6 -11.91 22.24 -2.46
N ASN A 7 -12.51 23.07 -1.62
CA ASN A 7 -12.31 22.91 -0.19
C ASN A 7 -12.78 21.52 0.16
N MET A 8 -11.85 20.60 0.29
CA MET A 8 -12.19 19.28 0.79
C MET A 8 -12.75 19.45 2.18
N ASP A 9 -14.04 19.19 2.31
CA ASP A 9 -14.66 19.13 3.61
C ASP A 9 -14.39 17.77 4.22
N TYR A 10 -13.40 17.72 5.09
CA TYR A 10 -13.02 16.48 5.75
C TYR A 10 -14.04 16.02 6.81
N SER A 11 -15.07 16.82 7.09
CA SER A 11 -16.17 16.37 7.95
C SER A 11 -17.13 15.44 7.22
N ASP A 12 -17.24 15.55 5.88
CA ASP A 12 -17.98 14.60 5.06
C ASP A 12 -17.06 13.46 4.68
N THR A 13 -17.24 12.33 5.33
CA THR A 13 -16.42 11.14 5.13
C THR A 13 -16.99 10.18 4.09
N ARG A 14 -18.17 10.47 3.54
CA ARG A 14 -18.75 9.61 2.51
C ARG A 14 -17.91 9.61 1.25
N MET A 15 -17.78 8.45 0.65
CA MET A 15 -17.04 8.25 -0.59
C MET A 15 -17.97 7.76 -1.69
N ASP A 16 -17.63 8.13 -2.92
CA ASP A 16 -18.13 7.44 -4.09
C ASP A 16 -17.28 6.17 -4.26
N ILE A 17 -17.82 5.04 -3.88
CA ILE A 17 -17.11 3.77 -3.92
C ILE A 17 -16.75 3.32 -5.35
N SER A 18 -17.41 3.86 -6.37
CA SER A 18 -17.07 3.53 -7.77
C SER A 18 -15.66 3.97 -8.13
N MET A 19 -15.08 4.94 -7.40
CA MET A 19 -13.71 5.40 -7.60
C MET A 19 -12.67 4.49 -6.94
N THR A 20 -13.08 3.62 -6.02
CA THR A 20 -12.18 2.79 -5.22
C THR A 20 -12.35 1.32 -5.46
N THR A 21 -13.54 0.89 -5.92
CA THR A 21 -13.81 -0.52 -6.16
C THR A 21 -14.93 -0.71 -7.17
N THR A 22 -14.84 -1.81 -7.92
CA THR A 22 -15.93 -2.33 -8.75
C THR A 22 -16.57 -3.57 -8.12
N LEU A 23 -16.02 -4.04 -6.99
CA LEU A 23 -16.54 -5.19 -6.26
C LEU A 23 -17.58 -4.73 -5.23
N ASN A 24 -18.50 -5.62 -4.89
CA ASN A 24 -19.54 -5.35 -3.89
C ASN A 24 -19.07 -5.68 -2.47
N SER A 25 -18.04 -6.49 -2.33
CA SER A 25 -17.52 -6.92 -1.04
C SER A 25 -16.06 -7.34 -1.19
N TYR A 26 -15.28 -7.19 -0.11
CA TYR A 26 -13.92 -7.71 -0.05
C TYR A 26 -13.88 -9.24 -0.26
N LYS A 27 -14.98 -9.91 0.02
CA LYS A 27 -15.09 -11.37 -0.16
C LYS A 27 -15.08 -11.80 -1.63
N GLU A 28 -15.36 -10.88 -2.55
CA GLU A 28 -15.25 -11.13 -4.00
C GLU A 28 -13.82 -11.02 -4.50
N ALA A 29 -12.91 -10.47 -3.70
CA ALA A 29 -11.50 -10.40 -4.05
C ALA A 29 -10.86 -11.79 -3.96
N PRO A 30 -9.74 -12.03 -4.69
CA PRO A 30 -9.11 -13.35 -4.73
C PRO A 30 -8.23 -13.67 -3.54
N TRP A 31 -8.39 -12.98 -2.42
CA TRP A 31 -7.62 -13.24 -1.21
C TRP A 31 -8.15 -14.48 -0.50
N ALA A 32 -7.27 -15.45 -0.27
CA ALA A 32 -7.65 -16.72 0.31
C ALA A 32 -7.84 -16.64 1.83
N ASP A 33 -8.85 -17.32 2.34
CA ASP A 33 -9.11 -17.36 3.78
C ASP A 33 -7.92 -17.91 4.57
N GLU A 34 -7.17 -18.84 4.00
CA GLU A 34 -5.96 -19.41 4.64
C GLU A 34 -4.85 -18.38 4.85
N ASN A 35 -4.90 -17.24 4.14
CA ASN A 35 -3.95 -16.15 4.30
C ASN A 35 -4.36 -15.10 5.33
N ILE A 36 -5.51 -15.27 5.99
CA ILE A 36 -5.95 -14.35 7.04
C ILE A 36 -5.02 -14.49 8.24
N VAL A 37 -4.43 -13.38 8.68
CA VAL A 37 -3.58 -13.34 9.87
C VAL A 37 -4.22 -12.60 11.03
N HIS A 38 -5.21 -11.76 10.76
CA HIS A 38 -5.94 -11.03 11.77
C HIS A 38 -7.27 -10.52 11.22
N GLU A 39 -8.26 -10.46 12.07
CA GLU A 39 -9.57 -9.92 11.72
C GLU A 39 -10.16 -9.17 12.91
N SER A 40 -10.64 -7.96 12.61
CA SER A 40 -11.40 -7.15 13.56
C SER A 40 -12.77 -6.82 12.97
N ALA A 41 -13.57 -6.01 13.66
CA ALA A 41 -14.89 -5.63 13.18
C ALA A 41 -14.83 -4.90 11.82
N ASN A 42 -13.78 -4.11 11.60
CA ASN A 42 -13.70 -3.19 10.44
C ASN A 42 -12.58 -3.52 9.46
N VAL A 43 -11.59 -4.28 9.87
CA VAL A 43 -10.39 -4.54 9.06
C VAL A 43 -10.05 -6.01 9.13
N ILE A 44 -9.67 -6.55 7.97
CA ILE A 44 -9.12 -7.90 7.86
C ILE A 44 -7.73 -7.82 7.26
N VAL A 45 -6.78 -8.58 7.80
CA VAL A 45 -5.39 -8.57 7.37
C VAL A 45 -5.04 -9.90 6.74
N TYR A 46 -4.54 -9.86 5.51
CA TYR A 46 -4.11 -11.04 4.77
C TYR A 46 -2.59 -11.02 4.58
N LYS A 47 -1.97 -12.19 4.54
CA LYS A 47 -0.68 -12.32 3.87
C LYS A 47 -0.89 -12.09 2.39
N ASP A 48 -0.01 -11.32 1.75
CA ASP A 48 -0.02 -11.24 0.29
C ASP A 48 0.32 -12.62 -0.28
N GLY A 49 -0.47 -13.10 -1.24
CA GLY A 49 -0.24 -14.39 -1.88
C GLY A 49 1.00 -14.41 -2.77
N TYR A 50 1.49 -13.24 -3.17
CA TYR A 50 2.69 -13.05 -4.00
C TYR A 50 3.61 -12.04 -3.32
N PRO A 51 4.15 -12.35 -2.13
CA PRO A 51 4.86 -11.36 -1.33
C PRO A 51 6.12 -10.88 -2.01
N VAL A 52 6.34 -9.55 -2.00
CA VAL A 52 7.59 -8.98 -2.54
C VAL A 52 8.74 -9.13 -1.54
N THR A 53 8.41 -9.22 -0.24
CA THR A 53 9.35 -9.59 0.83
C THR A 53 8.62 -10.46 1.84
N GLU A 54 9.39 -11.18 2.65
CA GLU A 54 8.80 -11.95 3.75
C GLU A 54 8.05 -11.02 4.71
N GLY A 55 6.80 -11.38 5.01
CA GLY A 55 5.95 -10.61 5.90
C GLY A 55 5.12 -9.52 5.20
N HIS A 56 5.07 -9.51 3.87
CA HIS A 56 4.22 -8.60 3.10
C HIS A 56 2.74 -8.86 3.44
N LEU A 57 2.07 -7.84 3.95
CA LEU A 57 0.68 -7.92 4.41
C LEU A 57 -0.22 -6.95 3.65
N LEU A 58 -1.49 -7.31 3.59
CA LEU A 58 -2.56 -6.48 3.04
C LEU A 58 -3.55 -6.15 4.14
N PHE A 59 -3.79 -4.87 4.35
CA PHE A 59 -4.79 -4.37 5.30
C PHE A 59 -6.02 -3.96 4.52
N VAL A 60 -7.13 -4.64 4.75
CA VAL A 60 -8.31 -4.59 3.91
C VAL A 60 -9.50 -4.10 4.72
N PRO A 61 -10.16 -3.00 4.30
CA PRO A 61 -11.38 -2.56 4.98
C PRO A 61 -12.52 -3.52 4.64
N LYS A 62 -13.34 -3.86 5.63
CA LYS A 62 -14.51 -4.72 5.40
C LYS A 62 -15.65 -3.99 4.71
N ILE A 63 -15.71 -2.67 4.88
CA ILE A 63 -16.66 -1.80 4.19
C ILE A 63 -15.90 -0.61 3.61
N VAL A 64 -16.44 0.01 2.56
CA VAL A 64 -15.85 1.18 1.89
C VAL A 64 -16.95 2.22 1.70
N GLU A 65 -17.40 2.82 2.79
CA GLU A 65 -18.45 3.83 2.77
C GLU A 65 -17.90 5.22 3.09
N GLN A 66 -16.86 5.29 3.93
CA GLN A 66 -16.26 6.53 4.41
C GLN A 66 -14.74 6.48 4.24
N ARG A 67 -14.12 7.65 4.13
CA ARG A 67 -12.65 7.75 4.03
C ARG A 67 -11.94 7.04 5.17
N ARG A 68 -12.47 7.13 6.37
CA ARG A 68 -11.89 6.50 7.55
C ARG A 68 -11.80 4.98 7.45
N ASP A 69 -12.63 4.37 6.61
CA ASP A 69 -12.56 2.93 6.39
C ASP A 69 -11.23 2.55 5.75
N ILE A 70 -10.70 3.42 4.89
CA ILE A 70 -9.39 3.23 4.26
C ILE A 70 -8.28 3.79 5.14
N THR A 71 -8.41 5.00 5.69
CA THR A 71 -7.33 5.60 6.49
C THR A 71 -7.04 4.82 7.74
N ARG A 72 -8.03 4.12 8.31
CA ARG A 72 -7.82 3.20 9.43
C ARG A 72 -6.87 2.07 9.06
N CYS A 73 -6.94 1.58 7.83
CA CYS A 73 -6.01 0.55 7.35
C CYS A 73 -4.56 1.07 7.33
N PHE A 74 -4.36 2.33 6.95
CA PHE A 74 -3.04 2.97 7.02
C PHE A 74 -2.53 3.06 8.45
N GLU A 75 -3.37 3.47 9.39
CA GLU A 75 -3.00 3.58 10.81
C GLU A 75 -2.56 2.22 11.35
N ILE A 76 -3.35 1.20 11.10
CA ILE A 76 -3.05 -0.16 11.59
C ILE A 76 -1.79 -0.69 10.91
N ALA A 77 -1.63 -0.49 9.61
CA ALA A 77 -0.44 -0.91 8.88
C ALA A 77 0.82 -0.22 9.44
N TYR A 78 0.73 1.06 9.74
CA TYR A 78 1.83 1.80 10.36
C TYR A 78 2.19 1.22 11.73
N ASP A 79 1.19 0.98 12.57
CA ASP A 79 1.41 0.41 13.91
C ASP A 79 2.07 -0.97 13.83
N TRP A 80 1.62 -1.80 12.92
CA TRP A 80 2.21 -3.13 12.70
C TRP A 80 3.63 -3.03 12.16
N GLY A 81 3.88 -2.07 11.27
CA GLY A 81 5.22 -1.80 10.75
C GLY A 81 6.19 -1.42 11.86
N VAL A 82 5.80 -0.48 12.72
CA VAL A 82 6.60 -0.05 13.88
C VAL A 82 6.82 -1.21 14.85
N GLN A 83 5.76 -1.98 15.13
CA GLN A 83 5.89 -3.12 16.05
C GLN A 83 6.88 -4.16 15.51
N GLY A 84 6.86 -4.41 14.21
CA GLY A 84 7.83 -5.32 13.59
C GLY A 84 9.28 -4.84 13.74
N VAL A 85 9.51 -3.53 13.66
CA VAL A 85 10.85 -2.96 13.91
C VAL A 85 11.24 -3.16 15.38
N LEU A 86 10.33 -2.87 16.31
CA LEU A 86 10.58 -3.05 17.73
C LEU A 86 10.84 -4.52 18.11
N ASP A 87 10.21 -5.44 17.40
CA ASP A 87 10.36 -6.88 17.62
C ASP A 87 11.51 -7.50 16.82
N TYR A 88 12.31 -6.67 16.15
CA TYR A 88 13.46 -7.10 15.32
C TYR A 88 13.09 -8.05 14.18
N LYS A 89 11.84 -7.95 13.67
CA LYS A 89 11.40 -8.77 12.53
C LYS A 89 11.86 -8.18 11.20
N TRP A 90 11.96 -6.86 11.13
CA TRP A 90 12.50 -6.10 10.00
C TRP A 90 13.10 -4.79 10.51
N THR A 91 13.83 -4.09 9.65
CA THR A 91 14.52 -2.86 10.06
C THR A 91 13.77 -1.60 9.65
N SER A 92 12.95 -1.70 8.62
CA SER A 92 12.15 -0.57 8.10
C SER A 92 10.98 -1.13 7.30
N PHE A 93 10.14 -0.28 6.78
CA PHE A 93 8.97 -0.72 6.01
C PHE A 93 8.47 0.38 5.10
N ASN A 94 7.75 -0.04 4.05
CA ASN A 94 6.92 0.84 3.25
C ASN A 94 5.46 0.48 3.46
N ILE A 95 4.59 1.48 3.44
CA ILE A 95 3.15 1.27 3.36
C ILE A 95 2.62 2.08 2.18
N GLY A 96 1.57 1.58 1.54
CA GLY A 96 1.00 2.29 0.41
C GLY A 96 -0.25 1.62 -0.13
N ILE A 97 -0.97 2.38 -0.94
CA ILE A 97 -2.16 1.92 -1.64
C ILE A 97 -2.01 2.25 -3.12
N ASN A 98 -2.49 1.35 -3.97
CA ASN A 98 -2.69 1.63 -5.38
C ASN A 98 -4.17 1.93 -5.58
N ASN A 99 -4.49 3.16 -5.94
CA ASN A 99 -5.87 3.57 -6.17
C ASN A 99 -6.06 3.89 -7.65
N GLY A 100 -6.70 2.99 -8.35
CA GLY A 100 -6.96 3.12 -9.79
C GLY A 100 -6.01 2.26 -10.63
N VAL A 101 -6.45 1.93 -11.82
CA VAL A 101 -5.74 1.03 -12.75
C VAL A 101 -4.39 1.62 -13.15
N GLU A 102 -4.33 2.92 -13.43
CA GLU A 102 -3.09 3.59 -13.83
C GLU A 102 -2.05 3.64 -12.70
N ALA A 103 -2.51 3.52 -11.46
CA ALA A 103 -1.64 3.46 -10.29
C ALA A 103 -1.21 2.02 -9.95
N GLY A 104 -1.59 1.04 -10.77
CA GLY A 104 -1.21 -0.35 -10.58
C GLY A 104 -2.18 -1.19 -9.76
N GLN A 105 -3.38 -0.67 -9.49
CA GLN A 105 -4.38 -1.46 -8.78
C GLN A 105 -4.84 -2.63 -9.66
N SER A 106 -4.65 -3.85 -9.18
CA SER A 106 -5.05 -5.08 -9.88
C SER A 106 -6.26 -5.75 -9.26
N VAL A 107 -6.41 -5.69 -7.95
CA VAL A 107 -7.59 -6.16 -7.23
C VAL A 107 -8.46 -4.95 -6.90
N MET A 108 -9.70 -4.95 -7.41
CA MET A 108 -10.58 -3.77 -7.38
C MET A 108 -11.39 -3.67 -6.09
N TRP A 109 -10.80 -4.01 -4.97
CA TRP A 109 -11.21 -3.65 -3.62
C TRP A 109 -10.01 -2.97 -2.94
N PRO A 110 -10.19 -1.83 -2.27
CA PRO A 110 -9.05 -1.10 -1.71
C PRO A 110 -8.31 -1.94 -0.68
N HIS A 111 -6.99 -1.83 -0.71
CA HIS A 111 -6.13 -2.53 0.24
C HIS A 111 -4.82 -1.79 0.40
N VAL A 112 -4.34 -1.75 1.63
CA VAL A 112 -3.10 -1.07 1.99
C VAL A 112 -2.02 -2.12 2.19
N HIS A 113 -0.90 -1.94 1.48
CA HIS A 113 0.27 -2.81 1.59
C HIS A 113 1.13 -2.40 2.78
N LEU A 114 1.59 -3.37 3.55
CA LEU A 114 2.72 -3.24 4.45
C LEU A 114 3.84 -4.10 3.90
N ILE A 115 4.93 -3.49 3.49
CA ILE A 115 6.07 -4.17 2.89
C ILE A 115 7.26 -4.02 3.81
N PRO A 116 7.62 -5.08 4.56
CA PRO A 116 8.82 -5.07 5.39
C PRO A 116 10.08 -4.88 4.55
N ARG A 117 10.99 -4.07 5.06
CA ARG A 117 12.26 -3.82 4.40
C ARG A 117 13.40 -4.26 5.30
N ARG A 118 14.44 -4.85 4.68
CA ARG A 118 15.60 -5.38 5.37
C ARG A 118 16.86 -5.02 4.61
N LYS A 119 17.97 -4.95 5.31
CA LYS A 119 19.26 -4.72 4.69
C LYS A 119 19.51 -5.81 3.63
N GLY A 120 19.89 -5.40 2.44
CA GLY A 120 20.22 -6.31 1.34
C GLY A 120 19.02 -6.79 0.54
N ASP A 121 17.83 -6.25 0.75
CA ASP A 121 16.63 -6.66 0.01
C ASP A 121 16.54 -6.09 -1.42
N VAL A 122 17.45 -5.18 -1.80
CA VAL A 122 17.60 -4.66 -3.16
C VAL A 122 18.99 -4.98 -3.69
N LYS A 123 19.12 -5.07 -5.03
CA LYS A 123 20.40 -5.46 -5.67
C LYS A 123 21.53 -4.51 -5.34
N ASP A 124 21.30 -3.22 -5.45
CA ASP A 124 22.30 -2.19 -5.16
C ASP A 124 21.68 -1.13 -4.26
N PRO A 125 21.81 -1.29 -2.94
CA PRO A 125 21.20 -0.36 -1.99
C PRO A 125 21.83 1.04 -2.00
N LYS A 126 22.96 1.22 -2.66
CA LYS A 126 23.59 2.55 -2.81
C LYS A 126 22.89 3.38 -3.87
N ARG A 127 22.34 2.74 -4.89
CA ARG A 127 21.77 3.43 -6.05
C ARG A 127 20.25 3.32 -6.10
N VAL A 128 19.70 2.15 -5.86
CA VAL A 128 18.26 1.87 -5.92
C VAL A 128 17.77 1.42 -4.56
N LYS A 129 17.09 2.29 -3.87
CA LYS A 129 16.59 2.01 -2.51
C LYS A 129 15.18 1.42 -2.50
N GLY A 130 14.46 1.52 -3.63
CA GLY A 130 13.11 0.97 -3.71
C GLY A 130 12.09 1.70 -2.85
N GLY A 131 12.14 3.02 -2.83
CA GLY A 131 11.16 3.84 -2.12
C GLY A 131 9.96 4.19 -2.99
N VAL A 132 9.03 4.97 -2.42
CA VAL A 132 7.77 5.38 -3.05
C VAL A 132 7.99 6.08 -4.40
N ARG A 133 9.10 6.77 -4.58
CA ARG A 133 9.41 7.48 -5.83
C ARG A 133 9.61 6.55 -7.03
N HIS A 134 9.85 5.27 -6.79
CA HIS A 134 10.11 4.28 -7.86
C HIS A 134 8.83 3.61 -8.39
N VAL A 135 7.66 4.18 -8.11
CA VAL A 135 6.39 3.69 -8.65
C VAL A 135 6.28 3.88 -10.16
N ILE A 136 6.98 4.87 -10.71
CA ILE A 136 7.14 5.03 -12.16
C ILE A 136 8.58 4.65 -12.48
N PRO A 137 8.81 3.56 -13.24
CA PRO A 137 10.15 3.08 -13.51
C PRO A 137 11.05 4.17 -14.13
N LEU A 138 12.29 4.24 -13.66
CA LEU A 138 13.33 5.18 -14.10
C LEU A 138 13.06 6.67 -13.80
N LYS A 139 11.92 6.99 -13.20
CA LYS A 139 11.57 8.39 -12.87
C LYS A 139 11.81 8.73 -11.39
N GLY A 140 12.10 7.74 -10.57
CA GLY A 140 12.30 7.94 -9.13
C GLY A 140 13.68 8.52 -8.76
N TYR A 141 14.62 8.55 -9.67
CA TYR A 141 15.98 9.03 -9.44
C TYR A 141 16.04 10.56 -9.33
N TYR A 142 17.02 11.05 -8.59
CA TYR A 142 17.20 12.48 -8.37
C TYR A 142 18.08 13.16 -9.44
N ASP A 143 18.89 12.37 -10.16
CA ASP A 143 19.79 12.87 -11.18
C ASP A 143 19.97 11.86 -12.33
N ASP A 144 20.62 12.32 -13.41
CA ASP A 144 20.81 11.52 -14.62
C ASP A 144 21.81 10.36 -14.43
N GLU A 145 22.74 10.47 -13.47
CA GLU A 145 23.68 9.39 -13.20
C GLU A 145 22.99 8.14 -12.69
N GLU A 146 21.95 8.33 -11.85
CA GLU A 146 21.17 7.22 -11.34
C GLU A 146 20.37 6.52 -12.44
N LEU A 147 19.96 7.26 -13.48
CA LEU A 147 19.25 6.69 -14.62
C LEU A 147 20.11 5.74 -15.45
N ASN A 148 21.43 5.89 -15.38
CA ASN A 148 22.38 5.02 -16.09
C ASN A 148 22.84 3.81 -15.27
N ASP A 149 22.19 3.56 -14.16
CA ASP A 149 22.48 2.39 -13.32
C ASP A 149 22.20 1.11 -14.09
N PRO A 150 23.17 0.18 -14.22
CA PRO A 150 22.96 -1.08 -14.92
C PRO A 150 21.91 -1.97 -14.29
N TYR A 151 21.53 -1.71 -13.05
CA TYR A 151 20.48 -2.46 -12.35
C TYR A 151 19.08 -1.87 -12.57
N SER A 152 18.98 -0.74 -13.29
CA SER A 152 17.73 -0.04 -13.54
C SER A 152 16.96 -0.56 -14.75
N GLY A 153 17.59 -1.35 -15.56
CA GLY A 153 17.04 -1.80 -16.83
C GLY A 153 16.08 -3.00 -16.76
#